data_a136ea3e8203da1971af5cfb6187e549
#
_entry.id   a136ea3e8203da1971af5cfb6187e549
#
_cell.length_a   1.000
_cell.length_b   1.000
_cell.length_c   1.000
_cell.angle_alpha   90.00
_cell.angle_beta   90.00
_cell.angle_gamma   90.00
#
_symmetry.space_group_name_H-M   'P 1'
#
loop_
_entity.id
_entity.type
_entity.pdbx_description
1 polymer ?
#
loop_
_entity_poly.entity_id
_entity_poly.type
_entity_poly.pdbx_seq_one_letter_code
_entity_poly.pdbx_strand_id
1 'polypeptide(L)'
;NVRKTPESFGEVVGKLPKGGACEILDTSTEGWYKISSGGVTGYVSSQYVYTGDEAKKLAAENVAERAVIDADKLNVRSEPKADANVVEQVFKNERYDIKGQQDGWIQISSGYISADYVTVKYALDEAIKQDMRQTVLSLYDNLGVSNVSNYLNVRDNPDEKKGKIIAKLAFRY
;
A
#
# COMPACT_ATOMS: atom_id res chain seq x y z
N ASN A 1 -7.67 -7.05 -2.43
CA ASN A 1 -6.27 -7.18 -2.87
C ASN A 1 -6.22 -7.36 -4.38
N VAL A 2 -5.23 -6.72 -5.02
CA VAL A 2 -4.83 -6.97 -6.41
C VAL A 2 -3.62 -7.90 -6.36
N ARG A 3 -3.68 -9.02 -7.08
CA ARG A 3 -2.67 -10.08 -7.05
C ARG A 3 -1.91 -10.19 -8.37
N LYS A 4 -0.69 -10.65 -8.32
CA LYS A 4 0.15 -10.87 -9.50
C LYS A 4 -0.35 -12.01 -10.38
N THR A 5 -0.90 -13.05 -9.75
CA THR A 5 -1.48 -14.24 -10.38
C THR A 5 -2.93 -14.43 -9.95
N PRO A 6 -3.81 -15.10 -10.75
CA PRO A 6 -5.22 -15.33 -10.42
C PRO A 6 -5.37 -16.48 -9.39
N GLU A 7 -4.80 -16.29 -8.21
CA GLU A 7 -4.76 -17.29 -7.14
C GLU A 7 -5.00 -16.62 -5.78
N SER A 8 -5.73 -17.30 -4.89
CA SER A 8 -6.06 -16.75 -3.57
C SER A 8 -4.85 -16.45 -2.68
N PHE A 9 -3.74 -17.12 -2.91
CA PHE A 9 -2.47 -16.94 -2.17
C PHE A 9 -1.38 -16.28 -3.02
N GLY A 10 -1.70 -15.81 -4.24
CA GLY A 10 -0.78 -15.09 -5.10
C GLY A 10 -0.24 -13.81 -4.44
N GLU A 11 0.96 -13.40 -4.82
CA GLU A 11 1.61 -12.18 -4.35
C GLU A 11 0.67 -10.97 -4.51
N VAL A 12 0.52 -10.17 -3.46
CA VAL A 12 -0.28 -8.94 -3.50
C VAL A 12 0.58 -7.80 -4.06
N VAL A 13 0.17 -7.23 -5.19
CA VAL A 13 0.85 -6.11 -5.87
C VAL A 13 0.17 -4.77 -5.62
N GLY A 14 -1.04 -4.78 -5.06
CA GLY A 14 -1.77 -3.59 -4.70
C GLY A 14 -3.08 -3.88 -3.97
N LYS A 15 -3.74 -2.81 -3.54
CA LYS A 15 -5.05 -2.85 -2.89
C LYS A 15 -6.00 -1.93 -3.62
N LEU A 16 -7.12 -2.46 -4.10
CA LEU A 16 -8.24 -1.67 -4.62
C LEU A 16 -9.17 -1.38 -3.43
N PRO A 17 -9.37 -0.10 -3.06
CA PRO A 17 -10.25 0.25 -1.94
C PRO A 17 -11.73 -0.01 -2.28
N LYS A 18 -12.60 0.02 -1.27
CA LYS A 18 -14.04 -0.04 -1.48
C LYS A 18 -14.50 1.18 -2.29
N GLY A 19 -15.28 0.95 -3.35
CA GLY A 19 -15.70 2.02 -4.27
C GLY A 19 -14.62 2.50 -5.24
N GLY A 20 -13.42 1.92 -5.17
CA GLY A 20 -12.35 2.22 -6.11
C GLY A 20 -12.62 1.68 -7.52
N ALA A 21 -12.22 2.44 -8.52
CA ALA A 21 -12.40 2.11 -9.93
C ALA A 21 -11.22 1.33 -10.50
N CYS A 22 -11.51 0.45 -11.42
CA CYS A 22 -10.51 -0.24 -12.22
C CYS A 22 -10.99 -0.43 -13.66
N GLU A 23 -10.06 -0.48 -14.58
CA GLU A 23 -10.30 -0.94 -15.94
C GLU A 23 -10.16 -2.46 -15.99
N ILE A 24 -11.16 -3.15 -16.53
CA ILE A 24 -11.11 -4.60 -16.73
C ILE A 24 -10.43 -4.86 -18.08
N LEU A 25 -9.29 -5.53 -18.03
CA LEU A 25 -8.47 -5.85 -19.19
C LEU A 25 -8.80 -7.23 -19.77
N ASP A 26 -9.17 -8.18 -18.91
CA ASP A 26 -9.46 -9.55 -19.31
C ASP A 26 -10.38 -10.24 -18.29
N THR A 27 -11.31 -11.07 -18.79
CA THR A 27 -12.28 -11.85 -18.01
C THR A 27 -12.20 -13.35 -18.31
N SER A 28 -11.23 -13.80 -19.08
CA SER A 28 -11.11 -15.19 -19.54
C SER A 28 -10.76 -16.20 -18.44
N THR A 29 -10.22 -15.73 -17.32
CA THR A 29 -9.89 -16.59 -16.19
C THR A 29 -11.08 -16.73 -15.25
N GLU A 30 -11.60 -17.94 -15.07
CA GLU A 30 -12.74 -18.21 -14.21
C GLU A 30 -12.51 -17.71 -12.77
N GLY A 31 -13.47 -16.95 -12.23
CA GLY A 31 -13.42 -16.37 -10.88
C GLY A 31 -12.51 -15.16 -10.73
N TRP A 32 -11.80 -14.70 -11.79
CA TRP A 32 -10.84 -13.61 -11.74
C TRP A 32 -10.98 -12.63 -12.89
N TYR A 33 -10.80 -11.35 -12.60
CA TYR A 33 -10.62 -10.31 -13.60
C TYR A 33 -9.18 -9.80 -13.57
N LYS A 34 -8.56 -9.68 -14.74
CA LYS A 34 -7.33 -8.91 -14.89
C LYS A 34 -7.69 -7.44 -15.00
N ILE A 35 -7.10 -6.63 -14.17
CA ILE A 35 -7.44 -5.20 -14.09
C ILE A 35 -6.20 -4.31 -14.18
N SER A 36 -6.45 -3.03 -14.52
CA SER A 36 -5.53 -1.92 -14.33
C SER A 36 -6.22 -0.84 -13.50
N SER A 37 -5.51 -0.31 -12.48
CA SER A 37 -6.02 0.75 -11.63
C SER A 37 -4.87 1.44 -10.90
N GLY A 38 -4.79 2.78 -10.92
CA GLY A 38 -3.78 3.56 -10.19
C GLY A 38 -2.32 3.19 -10.49
N GLY A 39 -2.04 2.72 -11.71
CA GLY A 39 -0.73 2.23 -12.11
C GLY A 39 -0.39 0.82 -11.58
N VAL A 40 -1.37 0.13 -10.99
CA VAL A 40 -1.28 -1.28 -10.58
C VAL A 40 -1.97 -2.13 -11.63
N THR A 41 -1.31 -3.18 -12.11
CA THR A 41 -1.90 -4.19 -13.00
C THR A 41 -1.82 -5.55 -12.33
N GLY A 42 -2.91 -6.31 -12.33
CA GLY A 42 -2.97 -7.63 -11.70
C GLY A 42 -4.37 -8.21 -11.72
N TYR A 43 -4.62 -9.16 -10.85
CA TYR A 43 -5.86 -9.93 -10.79
C TYR A 43 -6.64 -9.66 -9.50
N VAL A 44 -7.96 -9.51 -9.63
CA VAL A 44 -8.90 -9.42 -8.53
C VAL A 44 -9.95 -10.53 -8.66
N SER A 45 -10.46 -11.04 -7.54
CA SER A 45 -11.56 -11.99 -7.59
C SER A 45 -12.82 -11.29 -8.10
N SER A 46 -13.47 -11.86 -9.12
CA SER A 46 -14.64 -11.30 -9.81
C SER A 46 -15.84 -11.10 -8.89
N GLN A 47 -15.97 -11.92 -7.83
CA GLN A 47 -17.08 -11.84 -6.86
C GLN A 47 -17.12 -10.52 -6.08
N TYR A 48 -16.02 -9.74 -6.07
CA TYR A 48 -15.92 -8.45 -5.36
C TYR A 48 -15.93 -7.24 -6.30
N VAL A 49 -16.19 -7.44 -7.58
CA VAL A 49 -16.15 -6.36 -8.59
C VAL A 49 -17.49 -6.29 -9.30
N TYR A 50 -18.15 -5.16 -9.17
CA TYR A 50 -19.35 -4.85 -9.94
C TYR A 50 -18.98 -4.42 -11.35
N THR A 51 -19.84 -4.74 -12.33
CA THR A 51 -19.66 -4.39 -13.74
C THR A 51 -20.93 -3.82 -14.34
N GLY A 52 -20.85 -3.30 -15.56
CA GLY A 52 -22.03 -2.78 -16.28
C GLY A 52 -22.69 -1.59 -15.59
N ASP A 53 -24.02 -1.55 -15.58
CA ASP A 53 -24.79 -0.41 -15.07
C ASP A 53 -24.73 -0.29 -13.55
N GLU A 54 -24.57 -1.39 -12.82
CA GLU A 54 -24.35 -1.37 -11.37
C GLU A 54 -23.03 -0.69 -11.01
N ALA A 55 -21.95 -1.00 -11.73
CA ALA A 55 -20.68 -0.33 -11.56
C ALA A 55 -20.77 1.18 -11.85
N LYS A 56 -21.47 1.59 -12.90
CA LYS A 56 -21.67 3.01 -13.23
C LYS A 56 -22.42 3.75 -12.13
N LYS A 57 -23.48 3.15 -11.58
CA LYS A 57 -24.23 3.72 -10.47
C LYS A 57 -23.36 3.93 -9.25
N LEU A 58 -22.63 2.89 -8.83
CA LEU A 58 -21.71 2.96 -7.69
C LEU A 58 -20.58 3.97 -7.93
N ALA A 59 -20.04 4.03 -9.14
CA ALA A 59 -19.03 5.02 -9.50
C ALA A 59 -19.56 6.46 -9.34
N ALA A 60 -20.78 6.75 -9.80
CA ALA A 60 -21.40 8.06 -9.66
C ALA A 60 -21.58 8.47 -8.18
N GLU A 61 -21.87 7.53 -7.30
CA GLU A 61 -22.02 7.76 -5.86
C GLU A 61 -20.66 7.99 -5.16
N ASN A 62 -19.55 7.53 -5.74
CA ASN A 62 -18.20 7.59 -5.16
C ASN A 62 -17.30 8.66 -5.77
N VAL A 63 -17.73 9.36 -6.82
CA VAL A 63 -16.98 10.49 -7.36
C VAL A 63 -16.94 11.62 -6.35
N ALA A 64 -15.73 12.01 -5.95
CA ALA A 64 -15.52 13.12 -5.04
C ALA A 64 -14.21 13.84 -5.37
N GLU A 65 -13.96 14.99 -4.73
CA GLU A 65 -12.66 15.63 -4.80
C GLU A 65 -11.62 14.74 -4.11
N ARG A 66 -10.54 14.49 -4.82
CA ARG A 66 -9.42 13.67 -4.37
C ARG A 66 -8.11 14.44 -4.49
N ALA A 67 -7.23 14.22 -3.53
CA ALA A 67 -5.83 14.60 -3.63
C ALA A 67 -5.10 13.58 -4.51
N VAL A 68 -4.67 13.98 -5.69
CA VAL A 68 -3.93 13.14 -6.65
C VAL A 68 -2.47 13.50 -6.57
N ILE A 69 -1.61 12.52 -6.31
CA ILE A 69 -0.17 12.74 -6.14
C ILE A 69 0.51 12.94 -7.49
N ASP A 70 1.21 14.07 -7.64
CA ASP A 70 1.94 14.42 -8.87
C ASP A 70 3.42 14.02 -8.81
N ALA A 71 4.00 13.99 -7.61
CA ALA A 71 5.39 13.58 -7.40
C ALA A 71 5.56 12.06 -7.51
N ASP A 72 6.71 11.60 -8.01
CA ASP A 72 7.01 10.16 -8.07
C ASP A 72 6.98 9.52 -6.68
N LYS A 73 7.34 10.29 -5.65
CA LYS A 73 7.32 9.90 -4.24
C LYS A 73 7.12 11.13 -3.36
N LEU A 74 6.18 11.09 -2.44
CA LEU A 74 5.86 12.16 -1.51
C LEU A 74 5.79 11.61 -0.08
N ASN A 75 6.40 12.32 0.87
CA ASN A 75 6.33 11.96 2.28
C ASN A 75 5.00 12.42 2.89
N VAL A 76 4.36 11.52 3.63
CA VAL A 76 3.26 11.83 4.54
C VAL A 76 3.85 12.14 5.91
N ARG A 77 3.46 13.25 6.51
CA ARG A 77 4.01 13.73 7.76
C ARG A 77 2.97 13.69 8.88
N SER A 78 3.44 13.56 10.11
CA SER A 78 2.58 13.54 11.30
C SER A 78 1.88 14.88 11.57
N GLU A 79 2.48 15.99 11.12
CA GLU A 79 1.98 17.36 11.28
C GLU A 79 2.18 18.16 9.99
N PRO A 80 1.41 19.26 9.77
CA PRO A 80 1.48 20.06 8.54
C PRO A 80 2.70 20.99 8.54
N LYS A 81 3.90 20.43 8.59
CA LYS A 81 5.18 21.17 8.52
C LYS A 81 6.31 20.28 7.97
N ALA A 82 7.27 20.92 7.31
CA ALA A 82 8.33 20.24 6.56
C ALA A 82 9.32 19.44 7.42
N ASP A 83 9.48 19.79 8.69
CA ASP A 83 10.38 19.14 9.66
C ASP A 83 9.67 18.06 10.52
N ALA A 84 8.35 17.87 10.36
CA ALA A 84 7.61 16.85 11.08
C ALA A 84 8.05 15.43 10.67
N ASN A 85 7.81 14.46 11.57
CA ASN A 85 8.13 13.07 11.31
C ASN A 85 7.43 12.53 10.07
N VAL A 86 8.16 11.76 9.26
CA VAL A 86 7.59 11.01 8.13
C VAL A 86 6.93 9.75 8.68
N VAL A 87 5.63 9.61 8.46
CA VAL A 87 4.83 8.46 8.92
C VAL A 87 4.60 7.44 7.81
N GLU A 88 4.59 7.90 6.54
CA GLU A 88 4.33 7.08 5.38
C GLU A 88 4.90 7.73 4.12
N GLN A 89 4.90 7.03 3.00
CA GLN A 89 5.21 7.56 1.68
C GLN A 89 4.13 7.15 0.68
N VAL A 90 3.72 8.13 -0.13
CA VAL A 90 2.72 7.96 -1.20
C VAL A 90 3.37 8.22 -2.55
N PHE A 91 2.77 7.69 -3.62
CA PHE A 91 3.39 7.63 -4.93
C PHE A 91 2.51 8.26 -6.01
N LYS A 92 3.13 8.58 -7.13
CA LYS A 92 2.49 9.22 -8.28
C LYS A 92 1.22 8.51 -8.73
N ASN A 93 0.19 9.31 -9.02
CA ASN A 93 -1.15 8.93 -9.45
C ASN A 93 -1.99 8.26 -8.36
N GLU A 94 -1.49 8.04 -7.15
CA GLU A 94 -2.33 7.62 -6.03
C GLU A 94 -3.33 8.73 -5.69
N ARG A 95 -4.50 8.33 -5.19
CA ARG A 95 -5.62 9.21 -4.90
C ARG A 95 -6.09 9.01 -3.47
N TYR A 96 -6.29 10.11 -2.77
CA TYR A 96 -6.63 10.12 -1.35
C TYR A 96 -7.82 11.00 -1.06
N ASP A 97 -8.65 10.59 -0.11
CA ASP A 97 -9.69 11.43 0.47
C ASP A 97 -9.06 12.62 1.18
N ILE A 98 -9.58 13.80 0.89
CA ILE A 98 -9.20 15.04 1.58
C ILE A 98 -10.01 15.12 2.88
N LYS A 99 -9.31 15.13 4.01
CA LYS A 99 -9.92 15.30 5.34
C LYS A 99 -9.87 16.75 5.82
N GLY A 100 -8.96 17.55 5.27
CA GLY A 100 -8.80 18.96 5.56
C GLY A 100 -7.69 19.59 4.72
N GLN A 101 -7.65 20.93 4.72
CA GLN A 101 -6.60 21.71 4.05
C GLN A 101 -6.22 22.87 4.94
N GLN A 102 -4.93 23.12 5.13
CA GLN A 102 -4.41 24.26 5.89
C GLN A 102 -2.97 24.60 5.47
N ASP A 103 -2.66 25.89 5.33
CA ASP A 103 -1.30 26.43 5.22
C ASP A 103 -0.40 25.69 4.20
N GLY A 104 -0.94 25.33 3.03
CA GLY A 104 -0.18 24.61 1.98
C GLY A 104 -0.05 23.10 2.22
N TRP A 105 -0.84 22.56 3.17
CA TRP A 105 -0.90 21.12 3.46
C TRP A 105 -2.30 20.55 3.25
N ILE A 106 -2.35 19.32 2.77
CA ILE A 106 -3.57 18.53 2.63
C ILE A 106 -3.53 17.41 3.65
N GLN A 107 -4.57 17.31 4.47
CA GLN A 107 -4.75 16.21 5.40
C GLN A 107 -5.41 15.03 4.70
N ILE A 108 -4.78 13.87 4.77
CA ILE A 108 -5.30 12.58 4.37
C ILE A 108 -5.44 11.66 5.59
N SER A 109 -5.95 10.45 5.44
CA SER A 109 -6.22 9.55 6.58
C SER A 109 -4.97 9.19 7.38
N SER A 110 -3.79 9.11 6.74
CA SER A 110 -2.52 8.73 7.39
C SER A 110 -1.71 9.92 7.91
N GLY A 111 -2.03 11.17 7.56
CA GLY A 111 -1.30 12.35 7.98
C GLY A 111 -1.43 13.51 7.01
N TYR A 112 -0.35 14.26 6.81
CA TYR A 112 -0.32 15.49 6.01
C TYR A 112 0.66 15.37 4.84
N ILE A 113 0.23 15.84 3.66
CA ILE A 113 1.04 15.93 2.44
C ILE A 113 1.11 17.38 1.96
N SER A 114 2.26 17.80 1.40
CA SER A 114 2.40 19.15 0.86
C SER A 114 1.53 19.33 -0.38
N ALA A 115 0.73 20.40 -0.41
CA ALA A 115 -0.14 20.74 -1.53
C ALA A 115 0.62 21.06 -2.82
N ASP A 116 1.92 21.43 -2.73
CA ASP A 116 2.76 21.75 -3.89
C ASP A 116 2.97 20.56 -4.84
N TYR A 117 2.74 19.34 -4.35
CA TYR A 117 2.95 18.08 -5.09
C TYR A 117 1.65 17.32 -5.32
N VAL A 118 0.51 18.01 -5.26
CA VAL A 118 -0.81 17.40 -5.32
C VAL A 118 -1.75 18.20 -6.20
N THR A 119 -2.45 17.53 -7.10
CA THR A 119 -3.59 18.11 -7.83
C THR A 119 -4.89 17.67 -7.16
N VAL A 120 -5.70 18.64 -6.74
CA VAL A 120 -7.07 18.38 -6.25
C VAL A 120 -8.04 18.37 -7.42
N LYS A 121 -8.74 17.26 -7.64
CA LYS A 121 -9.74 17.12 -8.70
C LYS A 121 -10.81 16.10 -8.36
N TYR A 122 -11.96 16.20 -9.01
CA TYR A 122 -12.98 15.16 -8.95
C TYR A 122 -12.45 13.87 -9.59
N ALA A 123 -12.43 12.80 -8.84
CA ALA A 123 -11.95 11.50 -9.28
C ALA A 123 -12.60 10.36 -8.48
N LEU A 124 -12.51 9.16 -9.01
CA LEU A 124 -12.73 7.92 -8.25
C LEU A 124 -11.43 7.51 -7.57
N ASP A 125 -11.54 6.79 -6.46
CA ASP A 125 -10.39 6.10 -5.88
C ASP A 125 -9.88 5.03 -6.84
N GLU A 126 -8.59 4.77 -6.79
CA GLU A 126 -7.93 3.73 -7.58
C GLU A 126 -7.08 2.83 -6.67
N ALA A 127 -6.52 1.77 -7.25
CA ALA A 127 -5.65 0.87 -6.51
C ALA A 127 -4.37 1.58 -6.05
N ILE A 128 -3.96 1.28 -4.82
CA ILE A 128 -2.72 1.73 -4.20
C ILE A 128 -1.70 0.59 -4.32
N LYS A 129 -0.50 0.91 -4.78
CA LYS A 129 0.60 -0.06 -4.85
C LYS A 129 0.92 -0.62 -3.47
N GLN A 130 1.13 -1.92 -3.41
CA GLN A 130 1.61 -2.54 -2.18
C GLN A 130 3.06 -2.12 -1.93
N ASP A 131 3.31 -1.41 -0.84
CA ASP A 131 4.68 -1.17 -0.38
C ASP A 131 5.25 -2.48 0.18
N MET A 132 6.18 -3.07 -0.55
CA MET A 132 6.84 -4.32 -0.16
C MET A 132 7.57 -4.20 1.18
N ARG A 133 8.09 -3.02 1.52
CA ARG A 133 8.78 -2.79 2.81
C ARG A 133 7.77 -2.83 3.95
N GLN A 134 6.65 -2.14 3.83
CA GLN A 134 5.57 -2.17 4.81
C GLN A 134 4.96 -3.58 4.93
N THR A 135 4.83 -4.29 3.81
CA THR A 135 4.36 -5.68 3.82
C THR A 135 5.30 -6.58 4.62
N VAL A 136 6.61 -6.48 4.40
CA VAL A 136 7.59 -7.27 5.16
C VAL A 136 7.55 -6.90 6.64
N LEU A 137 7.50 -5.61 6.98
CA LEU A 137 7.42 -5.16 8.37
C LEU A 137 6.14 -5.62 9.07
N SER A 138 5.01 -5.66 8.35
CA SER A 138 3.71 -6.11 8.91
C SER A 138 3.63 -7.62 9.18
N LEU A 139 4.61 -8.42 8.73
CA LEU A 139 4.70 -9.85 9.05
C LEU A 139 5.21 -10.12 10.48
N TYR A 140 5.68 -9.09 11.18
CA TYR A 140 6.30 -9.23 12.49
C TYR A 140 5.51 -8.45 13.55
N ASP A 141 4.88 -9.15 14.48
CA ASP A 141 4.22 -8.54 15.64
C ASP A 141 5.23 -7.94 16.63
N ASN A 142 6.39 -8.60 16.78
CA ASN A 142 7.48 -8.19 17.65
C ASN A 142 8.81 -8.24 16.89
N LEU A 143 9.07 -7.20 16.08
CA LEU A 143 10.26 -7.13 15.23
C LEU A 143 11.53 -6.93 16.06
N GLY A 144 12.47 -7.87 15.94
CA GLY A 144 13.85 -7.72 16.38
C GLY A 144 14.81 -7.72 15.19
N VAL A 145 15.76 -6.79 15.17
CA VAL A 145 16.79 -6.70 14.14
C VAL A 145 18.16 -6.93 14.75
N SER A 146 18.93 -7.87 14.20
CA SER A 146 20.27 -8.17 14.65
C SER A 146 21.22 -6.99 14.39
N ASN A 147 21.96 -6.58 15.43
CA ASN A 147 22.95 -5.49 15.37
C ASN A 147 24.37 -6.05 15.48
N VAL A 148 24.72 -6.98 14.62
CA VAL A 148 26.07 -7.59 14.58
C VAL A 148 26.65 -7.54 13.17
N SER A 149 27.97 -7.45 13.06
CA SER A 149 28.66 -7.31 11.77
C SER A 149 28.72 -8.59 10.92
N ASN A 150 28.59 -9.78 11.55
CA ASN A 150 28.65 -11.06 10.87
C ASN A 150 27.39 -11.90 11.08
N TYR A 151 27.25 -12.47 12.27
CA TYR A 151 26.11 -13.30 12.64
C TYR A 151 25.89 -13.31 14.14
N LEU A 152 24.64 -13.56 14.53
CA LEU A 152 24.23 -13.84 15.90
C LEU A 152 23.91 -15.33 16.03
N ASN A 153 24.47 -16.01 17.02
CA ASN A 153 24.12 -17.39 17.30
C ASN A 153 22.73 -17.49 17.92
N VAL A 154 21.88 -18.32 17.35
CA VAL A 154 20.59 -18.68 17.94
C VAL A 154 20.80 -19.97 18.74
N ARG A 155 20.42 -19.95 20.00
CA ARG A 155 20.63 -21.09 20.94
C ARG A 155 19.26 -21.63 21.38
N ASP A 156 19.23 -22.91 21.70
CA ASP A 156 18.05 -23.59 22.24
C ASP A 156 17.77 -23.25 23.72
N ASN A 157 18.72 -22.62 24.40
CA ASN A 157 18.62 -22.20 25.80
C ASN A 157 19.32 -20.84 25.97
N PRO A 158 18.80 -19.92 26.79
CA PRO A 158 19.40 -18.59 27.03
C PRO A 158 20.73 -18.60 27.85
N ASP A 159 21.39 -19.72 27.99
CA ASP A 159 22.68 -19.88 28.66
C ASP A 159 23.79 -20.05 27.60
N GLU A 160 24.78 -19.17 27.60
CA GLU A 160 25.89 -19.21 26.64
C GLU A 160 26.75 -20.46 26.75
N LYS A 161 26.85 -21.06 27.95
CA LYS A 161 27.69 -22.23 28.21
C LYS A 161 26.95 -23.56 28.01
N LYS A 162 25.64 -23.57 28.25
CA LYS A 162 24.79 -24.76 28.19
C LYS A 162 23.95 -24.84 26.92
N GLY A 163 23.57 -23.69 26.33
CA GLY A 163 22.75 -23.64 25.14
C GLY A 163 23.53 -24.08 23.90
N LYS A 164 22.98 -25.03 23.14
CA LYS A 164 23.55 -25.46 21.85
C LYS A 164 23.18 -24.42 20.77
N ILE A 165 24.11 -24.13 19.88
CA ILE A 165 23.84 -23.31 18.70
C ILE A 165 22.99 -24.15 17.73
N ILE A 166 21.77 -23.72 17.51
CA ILE A 166 20.82 -24.39 16.61
C ILE A 166 20.68 -23.68 15.24
N ALA A 167 21.04 -22.40 15.18
CA ALA A 167 21.06 -21.61 13.95
C ALA A 167 21.97 -20.40 14.07
N LYS A 168 22.17 -19.70 12.95
CA LYS A 168 22.87 -18.41 12.89
C LYS A 168 22.00 -17.41 12.15
N LEU A 169 21.74 -16.27 12.78
CA LEU A 169 21.10 -15.12 12.13
C LEU A 169 22.23 -14.30 11.48
N ALA A 170 22.33 -14.39 10.16
CA ALA A 170 23.36 -13.72 9.38
C ALA A 170 22.88 -12.36 8.88
N PHE A 171 23.81 -11.40 8.81
CA PHE A 171 23.61 -10.19 8.03
C PHE A 171 23.69 -10.55 6.53
N ARG A 172 22.61 -10.25 5.77
CA ARG A 172 22.64 -10.35 4.31
C ARG A 172 22.64 -8.92 3.75
N TYR A 173 23.63 -8.65 2.92
CA TYR A 173 23.68 -7.43 2.10
C TYR A 173 22.58 -7.43 1.04
#